data_785629f902dee9fff91bfd11eb7e8b9a
#
_entry.id   785629f902dee9fff91bfd11eb7e8b9a
#
_cell.length_a   1.000
_cell.length_b   1.000
_cell.length_c   1.000
_cell.angle_alpha   90.00
_cell.angle_beta   90.00
_cell.angle_gamma   90.00
#
_symmetry.space_group_name_H-M   'P 1'
#
loop_
_entity.id
_entity.type
_entity.pdbx_description
1 polymer ?
#
loop_
_entity_poly.entity_id
_entity_poly.type
_entity_poly.pdbx_seq_one_letter_code
_entity_poly.pdbx_strand_id
1 'polypeptide(L)'
;MIQTPLGSMEVEVDTLRAPQTSRNFLRYVDQGSYRGGRFHRTVRLDNQPENKVKIEVIQGGLDSVRTKDFSPIKLERTTETGLSHRDGTISMARDGPDTATSDFFICIGDQPELDFGGKRNPDGQGFAAFGRVVRGMDVVRQIQTARAQGELLTPPIEIIEIARTR
;
A
#
# COMPACT_ATOMS: atom_id res chain seq x y z
N MET A 1 -2.03 7.13 -11.57
CA MET A 1 -2.10 5.88 -12.37
C MET A 1 -0.92 4.99 -12.03
N ILE A 2 -1.16 3.76 -11.59
CA ILE A 2 -0.15 2.72 -11.38
C ILE A 2 -0.23 1.78 -12.58
N GLN A 3 0.87 1.58 -13.29
CA GLN A 3 0.95 0.71 -14.47
C GLN A 3 1.76 -0.55 -14.15
N THR A 4 1.22 -1.70 -14.48
CA THR A 4 1.85 -3.02 -14.34
C THR A 4 1.68 -3.84 -15.61
N PRO A 5 2.44 -4.95 -15.79
CA PRO A 5 2.21 -5.86 -16.91
C PRO A 5 0.82 -6.51 -16.92
N LEU A 6 0.12 -6.54 -15.78
CA LEU A 6 -1.23 -7.10 -15.64
C LEU A 6 -2.34 -6.09 -15.91
N GLY A 7 -2.00 -4.82 -16.05
CA GLY A 7 -2.94 -3.72 -16.30
C GLY A 7 -2.65 -2.51 -15.43
N SER A 8 -3.57 -1.55 -15.46
CA SER A 8 -3.42 -0.26 -14.77
C SER A 8 -4.46 -0.10 -13.67
N MET A 9 -4.06 0.59 -12.60
CA MET A 9 -4.94 0.98 -11.50
C MET A 9 -4.94 2.50 -11.38
N GLU A 10 -6.12 3.10 -11.34
CA GLU A 10 -6.27 4.53 -11.07
C GLU A 10 -6.52 4.74 -9.57
N VAL A 11 -5.68 5.56 -8.95
CA VAL A 11 -5.73 5.83 -7.51
C VAL A 11 -6.02 7.31 -7.29
N GLU A 12 -7.05 7.59 -6.49
CA GLU A 12 -7.34 8.91 -5.96
C GLU A 12 -6.63 9.09 -4.62
N VAL A 13 -5.80 10.13 -4.50
CA VAL A 13 -5.02 10.45 -3.29
C VAL A 13 -5.69 11.60 -2.55
N ASP A 14 -5.97 11.41 -1.26
CA ASP A 14 -6.66 12.40 -0.42
C ASP A 14 -5.66 13.38 0.23
N THR A 15 -5.34 14.43 -0.49
CA THR A 15 -4.39 15.46 -0.04
C THR A 15 -4.95 16.37 1.05
N LEU A 16 -6.26 16.37 1.28
CA LEU A 16 -6.93 17.21 2.27
C LEU A 16 -6.95 16.54 3.65
N ARG A 17 -7.35 15.27 3.71
CA ARG A 17 -7.49 14.54 4.97
C ARG A 17 -6.20 13.90 5.46
N ALA A 18 -5.34 13.43 4.54
CA ALA A 18 -4.03 12.85 4.84
C ALA A 18 -2.89 13.62 4.14
N PRO A 19 -2.65 14.90 4.51
CA PRO A 19 -1.77 15.77 3.74
C PRO A 19 -0.30 15.35 3.78
N GLN A 20 0.21 14.87 4.90
CA GLN A 20 1.61 14.48 5.02
C GLN A 20 1.90 13.19 4.26
N THR A 21 1.06 12.19 4.45
CA THR A 21 1.16 10.89 3.78
C THR A 21 1.01 11.03 2.27
N SER A 22 0.00 11.79 1.83
CA SER A 22 -0.22 12.09 0.42
C SER A 22 0.95 12.81 -0.22
N ARG A 23 1.51 13.83 0.45
CA ARG A 23 2.68 14.58 -0.03
C ARG A 23 3.89 13.67 -0.16
N ASN A 24 4.12 12.81 0.83
CA ASN A 24 5.21 11.85 0.79
C ASN A 24 5.10 10.90 -0.42
N PHE A 25 3.95 10.27 -0.60
CA PHE A 25 3.71 9.37 -1.74
C PHE A 25 3.87 10.12 -3.08
N LEU A 26 3.23 11.28 -3.22
CA LEU A 26 3.28 12.07 -4.45
C LEU A 26 4.69 12.58 -4.77
N ARG A 27 5.52 12.84 -3.76
CA ARG A 27 6.94 13.20 -3.97
C ARG A 27 7.71 12.08 -4.68
N TYR A 28 7.52 10.82 -4.28
CA TYR A 28 8.11 9.67 -4.97
C TYR A 28 7.56 9.53 -6.40
N VAL A 29 6.26 9.76 -6.58
CA VAL A 29 5.61 9.71 -7.89
C VAL A 29 6.19 10.79 -8.82
N ASP A 30 6.27 12.03 -8.37
CA ASP A 30 6.75 13.18 -9.17
C ASP A 30 8.23 13.04 -9.58
N GLN A 31 9.02 12.33 -8.78
CA GLN A 31 10.42 12.01 -9.10
C GLN A 31 10.59 10.75 -9.97
N GLY A 32 9.49 10.06 -10.29
CA GLY A 32 9.54 8.79 -11.03
C GLY A 32 10.22 7.66 -10.26
N SER A 33 10.28 7.76 -8.93
CA SER A 33 11.02 6.84 -8.06
C SER A 33 10.45 5.41 -8.08
N TYR A 34 9.16 5.25 -8.36
CA TYR A 34 8.51 3.93 -8.42
C TYR A 34 8.75 3.18 -9.73
N ARG A 35 9.38 3.80 -10.73
CA ARG A 35 9.69 3.11 -11.99
C ARG A 35 10.65 1.95 -11.76
N GLY A 36 10.25 0.74 -12.16
CA GLY A 36 10.98 -0.49 -11.90
C GLY A 36 10.86 -1.02 -10.47
N GLY A 37 10.03 -0.37 -9.64
CA GLY A 37 9.60 -0.92 -8.37
C GLY A 37 8.74 -2.17 -8.55
N ARG A 38 8.23 -2.74 -7.49
CA ARG A 38 7.53 -4.04 -7.55
C ARG A 38 6.44 -4.16 -6.52
N PHE A 39 5.35 -4.83 -6.89
CA PHE A 39 4.54 -5.53 -5.91
C PHE A 39 5.28 -6.82 -5.54
N HIS A 40 5.74 -6.92 -4.31
CA HIS A 40 6.58 -8.02 -3.84
C HIS A 40 5.87 -8.94 -2.86
N ARG A 41 4.75 -8.49 -2.28
CA ARG A 41 4.03 -9.23 -1.24
C ARG A 41 2.53 -9.26 -1.51
N THR A 42 1.94 -10.44 -1.28
CA THR A 42 0.50 -10.63 -1.26
C THR A 42 0.08 -11.31 0.04
N VAL A 43 -0.92 -10.76 0.71
CA VAL A 43 -1.47 -11.32 1.95
C VAL A 43 -2.90 -11.74 1.68
N ARG A 44 -3.15 -13.04 1.84
CA ARG A 44 -4.45 -13.70 1.66
C ARG A 44 -4.84 -14.42 2.93
N LEU A 45 -6.09 -14.80 3.04
CA LEU A 45 -6.59 -15.55 4.20
C LEU A 45 -5.85 -16.89 4.39
N ASP A 46 -5.35 -17.49 3.30
CA ASP A 46 -4.74 -18.82 3.27
C ASP A 46 -3.21 -18.84 3.36
N ASN A 47 -2.53 -17.68 3.36
CA ASN A 47 -1.06 -17.62 3.34
C ASN A 47 -0.41 -16.92 4.54
N GLN A 48 -1.16 -16.69 5.63
CA GLN A 48 -0.67 -16.05 6.84
C GLN A 48 -0.98 -16.92 8.09
N PRO A 49 -0.47 -18.16 8.18
CA PRO A 49 -0.86 -19.11 9.22
C PRO A 49 -0.50 -18.65 10.63
N GLU A 50 0.59 -17.91 10.77
CA GLU A 50 1.08 -17.41 12.07
C GLU A 50 0.30 -16.19 12.61
N ASN A 51 -0.55 -15.58 11.78
CA ASN A 51 -1.33 -14.43 12.18
C ASN A 51 -2.76 -14.83 12.59
N LYS A 52 -3.13 -14.53 13.82
CA LYS A 52 -4.50 -14.74 14.31
C LYS A 52 -5.48 -13.73 13.70
N VAL A 53 -5.02 -12.50 13.47
CA VAL A 53 -5.79 -11.44 12.83
C VAL A 53 -5.47 -11.45 11.34
N LYS A 54 -6.40 -11.88 10.53
CA LYS A 54 -6.23 -12.01 9.08
C LYS A 54 -6.56 -10.71 8.38
N ILE A 55 -5.75 -10.36 7.38
CA ILE A 55 -5.99 -9.23 6.46
C ILE A 55 -5.81 -9.69 5.02
N GLU A 56 -6.27 -8.87 4.08
CA GLU A 56 -6.04 -9.08 2.66
C GLU A 56 -5.51 -7.81 2.01
N VAL A 57 -4.27 -7.85 1.55
CA VAL A 57 -3.59 -6.72 0.90
C VAL A 57 -2.61 -7.20 -0.16
N ILE A 58 -2.29 -6.31 -1.09
CA ILE A 58 -1.06 -6.39 -1.89
C ILE A 58 -0.14 -5.25 -1.47
N GLN A 59 1.15 -5.51 -1.39
CA GLN A 59 2.15 -4.51 -0.99
C GLN A 59 3.22 -4.37 -2.06
N GLY A 60 3.59 -3.12 -2.33
CA GLY A 60 4.65 -2.78 -3.26
C GLY A 60 5.43 -1.56 -2.82
N GLY A 61 6.51 -1.29 -3.53
CA GLY A 61 7.41 -0.19 -3.22
C GLY A 61 8.46 0.01 -4.29
N LEU A 62 9.50 0.76 -3.93
CA LEU A 62 10.63 1.08 -4.79
C LEU A 62 11.48 -0.16 -5.13
N ASP A 63 12.29 -0.02 -6.18
CA ASP A 63 13.49 -0.83 -6.31
C ASP A 63 14.57 -0.26 -5.37
N SER A 64 14.69 -0.85 -4.20
CA SER A 64 15.61 -0.40 -3.13
C SER A 64 17.09 -0.47 -3.52
N VAL A 65 17.43 -1.18 -4.58
CA VAL A 65 18.80 -1.24 -5.11
C VAL A 65 19.12 0.04 -5.90
N ARG A 66 18.13 0.60 -6.57
CA ARG A 66 18.28 1.77 -7.46
C ARG A 66 17.89 3.09 -6.82
N THR A 67 16.93 3.04 -5.91
CA THR A 67 16.33 4.25 -5.34
C THR A 67 16.34 4.19 -3.82
N LYS A 68 16.82 5.28 -3.20
CA LYS A 68 16.83 5.42 -1.74
C LYS A 68 15.52 6.04 -1.25
N ASP A 69 15.10 5.62 -0.08
CA ASP A 69 13.99 6.23 0.63
C ASP A 69 14.32 7.67 1.08
N PHE A 70 13.29 8.50 1.11
CA PHE A 70 13.33 9.75 1.86
C PHE A 70 13.25 9.49 3.37
N SER A 71 13.40 10.55 4.17
CA SER A 71 13.19 10.44 5.62
C SER A 71 11.78 9.94 5.95
N PRO A 72 11.65 9.12 7.00
CA PRO A 72 10.35 8.64 7.45
C PRO A 72 9.38 9.78 7.79
N ILE A 73 8.09 9.49 7.69
CA ILE A 73 7.02 10.44 8.00
C ILE A 73 6.26 10.02 9.26
N LYS A 74 5.62 11.00 9.91
CA LYS A 74 4.70 10.76 11.03
C LYS A 74 3.48 10.00 10.56
N LEU A 75 2.99 9.13 11.41
CA LEU A 75 1.77 8.37 11.21
C LEU A 75 0.55 9.29 11.35
N GLU A 76 -0.18 9.48 10.25
CA GLU A 76 -1.50 10.10 10.25
C GLU A 76 -2.54 9.00 10.51
N ARG A 77 -3.04 8.93 11.75
CA ARG A 77 -3.96 7.87 12.18
C ARG A 77 -5.34 8.01 11.55
N THR A 78 -6.03 6.90 11.38
CA THR A 78 -7.40 6.90 10.83
C THR A 78 -8.39 7.70 11.67
N THR A 79 -8.17 7.81 12.98
CA THR A 79 -8.96 8.68 13.87
C THR A 79 -8.72 10.17 13.65
N GLU A 80 -7.56 10.54 13.12
CA GLU A 80 -7.22 11.93 12.82
C GLU A 80 -7.71 12.34 11.43
N THR A 81 -7.56 11.43 10.45
CA THR A 81 -7.90 11.69 9.05
C THR A 81 -9.37 11.40 8.72
N GLY A 82 -10.01 10.50 9.47
CA GLY A 82 -11.32 9.97 9.12
C GLY A 82 -11.31 8.99 7.93
N LEU A 83 -10.13 8.58 7.48
CA LEU A 83 -9.95 7.61 6.38
C LEU A 83 -9.76 6.21 6.96
N SER A 84 -10.72 5.31 6.76
CA SER A 84 -10.63 3.92 7.19
C SER A 84 -10.17 3.01 6.06
N HIS A 85 -9.69 1.81 6.42
CA HIS A 85 -9.25 0.79 5.47
C HIS A 85 -10.45 0.02 4.92
N ARG A 86 -10.92 0.42 3.74
CA ARG A 86 -12.00 -0.21 2.96
C ARG A 86 -11.45 -0.92 1.74
N ASP A 87 -12.31 -1.66 1.02
CA ASP A 87 -11.91 -2.25 -0.28
C ASP A 87 -11.31 -1.17 -1.19
N GLY A 88 -10.10 -1.43 -1.70
CA GLY A 88 -9.36 -0.51 -2.55
C GLY A 88 -8.59 0.60 -1.83
N THR A 89 -8.65 0.72 -0.51
CA THR A 89 -7.87 1.74 0.22
C THR A 89 -6.37 1.53 0.00
N ILE A 90 -5.65 2.60 -0.35
CA ILE A 90 -4.19 2.65 -0.37
C ILE A 90 -3.68 3.25 0.93
N SER A 91 -2.66 2.63 1.52
CA SER A 91 -2.12 2.96 2.83
C SER A 91 -0.60 2.74 2.86
N MET A 92 0.11 3.39 3.78
CA MET A 92 1.55 3.22 3.90
C MET A 92 1.90 2.01 4.76
N ALA A 93 2.80 1.18 4.23
CA ALA A 93 3.45 0.14 5.03
C ALA A 93 4.48 0.79 5.98
N ARG A 94 4.71 0.17 7.13
CA ARG A 94 5.63 0.64 8.16
C ARG A 94 6.09 -0.49 9.07
N ASP A 95 7.20 -0.30 9.73
CA ASP A 95 7.65 -1.17 10.82
C ASP A 95 6.96 -0.76 12.13
N GLY A 96 7.33 0.37 12.70
CA GLY A 96 6.71 0.98 13.87
C GLY A 96 5.99 2.28 13.53
N PRO A 97 5.37 2.95 14.51
CA PRO A 97 4.86 4.31 14.31
C PRO A 97 5.97 5.25 13.83
N ASP A 98 5.63 6.17 12.94
CA ASP A 98 6.54 7.19 12.40
C ASP A 98 7.75 6.64 11.62
N THR A 99 7.63 5.44 11.02
CA THR A 99 8.71 4.81 10.23
C THR A 99 8.39 4.63 8.75
N ALA A 100 7.20 5.01 8.30
CA ALA A 100 6.81 4.85 6.90
C ALA A 100 7.68 5.68 5.96
N THR A 101 8.07 5.08 4.83
CA THR A 101 8.86 5.75 3.77
C THR A 101 8.17 5.64 2.42
N SER A 102 8.44 4.61 1.63
CA SER A 102 7.96 4.47 0.25
C SER A 102 7.00 3.31 0.02
N ASP A 103 7.11 2.25 0.82
CA ASP A 103 6.27 1.07 0.65
C ASP A 103 4.81 1.37 0.98
N PHE A 104 3.93 0.91 0.12
CA PHE A 104 2.48 1.06 0.26
C PHE A 104 1.78 -0.28 0.08
N PHE A 105 0.55 -0.37 0.55
CA PHE A 105 -0.31 -1.51 0.29
C PHE A 105 -1.71 -1.06 -0.15
N ILE A 106 -2.41 -1.96 -0.83
CA ILE A 106 -3.79 -1.77 -1.27
C ILE A 106 -4.64 -2.87 -0.65
N CYS A 107 -5.73 -2.48 0.01
CA CYS A 107 -6.66 -3.40 0.65
C CYS A 107 -7.56 -4.11 -0.37
N ILE A 108 -7.81 -5.39 -0.15
CA ILE A 108 -8.85 -6.16 -0.80
C ILE A 108 -9.91 -6.48 0.26
N GLY A 109 -11.12 -6.02 0.04
CA GLY A 109 -12.16 -6.02 1.07
C GLY A 109 -11.91 -4.99 2.17
N ASP A 110 -12.85 -4.88 3.09
CA ASP A 110 -12.73 -3.99 4.25
C ASP A 110 -11.78 -4.61 5.29
N GLN A 111 -10.82 -3.80 5.77
CA GLN A 111 -9.76 -4.24 6.67
C GLN A 111 -9.73 -3.40 7.96
N PRO A 112 -10.75 -3.48 8.82
CA PRO A 112 -10.85 -2.64 10.02
C PRO A 112 -9.73 -2.88 11.03
N GLU A 113 -9.10 -4.04 11.01
CA GLU A 113 -7.97 -4.37 11.89
C GLU A 113 -6.66 -3.61 11.53
N LEU A 114 -6.68 -2.87 10.42
CA LEU A 114 -5.60 -1.95 10.02
C LEU A 114 -5.84 -0.51 10.47
N ASP A 115 -7.04 -0.20 10.95
CA ASP A 115 -7.36 1.12 11.50
C ASP A 115 -6.75 1.31 12.90
N PHE A 116 -6.73 2.56 13.38
CA PHE A 116 -6.36 2.85 14.77
C PHE A 116 -7.23 2.05 15.74
N GLY A 117 -6.61 1.41 16.72
CA GLY A 117 -7.27 0.49 17.64
C GLY A 117 -7.46 -0.92 17.11
N GLY A 118 -7.15 -1.17 15.85
CA GLY A 118 -7.16 -2.49 15.24
C GLY A 118 -6.04 -3.39 15.80
N LYS A 119 -6.16 -4.69 15.59
CA LYS A 119 -5.33 -5.71 16.24
C LYS A 119 -4.29 -6.33 15.31
N ARG A 120 -4.25 -5.93 14.04
CA ARG A 120 -3.25 -6.50 13.12
C ARG A 120 -1.83 -6.16 13.56
N ASN A 121 -1.59 -4.92 13.98
CA ASN A 121 -0.33 -4.52 14.54
C ASN A 121 -0.45 -4.44 16.07
N PRO A 122 0.46 -5.08 16.84
CA PRO A 122 0.40 -5.10 18.31
C PRO A 122 0.44 -3.73 18.98
N ASP A 123 0.98 -2.70 18.30
CA ASP A 123 1.02 -1.34 18.84
C ASP A 123 -0.35 -0.63 18.86
N GLY A 124 -1.36 -1.19 18.18
CA GLY A 124 -2.71 -0.63 18.12
C GLY A 124 -2.83 0.72 17.41
N GLN A 125 -1.75 1.22 16.79
CA GLN A 125 -1.73 2.55 16.18
C GLN A 125 -2.33 2.55 14.76
N GLY A 126 -2.45 1.38 14.12
CA GLY A 126 -2.93 1.24 12.76
C GLY A 126 -1.95 1.77 11.72
N PHE A 127 -2.47 2.02 10.52
CA PHE A 127 -1.72 2.48 9.36
C PHE A 127 -2.33 3.76 8.79
N ALA A 128 -1.54 4.51 8.01
CA ALA A 128 -1.97 5.77 7.41
C ALA A 128 -2.62 5.52 6.05
N ALA A 129 -3.94 5.35 6.04
CA ALA A 129 -4.74 5.38 4.82
C ALA A 129 -4.72 6.78 4.22
N PHE A 130 -4.50 6.89 2.89
CA PHE A 130 -4.35 8.19 2.24
C PHE A 130 -5.02 8.30 0.87
N GLY A 131 -5.77 7.30 0.43
CA GLY A 131 -6.48 7.31 -0.84
C GLY A 131 -7.16 5.98 -1.13
N ARG A 132 -7.60 5.83 -2.37
CA ARG A 132 -8.31 4.62 -2.80
C ARG A 132 -8.13 4.36 -4.29
N VAL A 133 -8.22 3.11 -4.69
CA VAL A 133 -8.35 2.70 -6.09
C VAL A 133 -9.76 3.03 -6.57
N VAL A 134 -9.88 3.82 -7.63
CA VAL A 134 -11.16 4.20 -8.24
C VAL A 134 -11.45 3.41 -9.53
N ARG A 135 -10.41 2.82 -10.15
CA ARG A 135 -10.51 1.90 -11.28
C ARG A 135 -9.38 0.88 -11.23
N GLY A 136 -9.63 -0.34 -11.69
CA GLY A 136 -8.61 -1.39 -11.78
C GLY A 136 -8.51 -2.28 -10.54
N MET A 137 -9.57 -2.42 -9.73
CA MET A 137 -9.60 -3.39 -8.63
C MET A 137 -9.51 -4.85 -9.12
N ASP A 138 -9.89 -5.13 -10.36
CA ASP A 138 -9.64 -6.41 -11.02
C ASP A 138 -8.14 -6.70 -11.16
N VAL A 139 -7.33 -5.69 -11.50
CA VAL A 139 -5.86 -5.81 -11.54
C VAL A 139 -5.29 -6.04 -10.14
N VAL A 140 -5.80 -5.35 -9.12
CA VAL A 140 -5.41 -5.58 -7.71
C VAL A 140 -5.65 -7.05 -7.33
N ARG A 141 -6.82 -7.59 -7.66
CA ARG A 141 -7.16 -9.00 -7.38
C ARG A 141 -6.31 -9.99 -8.18
N GLN A 142 -5.95 -9.67 -9.41
CA GLN A 142 -5.02 -10.49 -10.21
C GLN A 142 -3.63 -10.54 -9.56
N ILE A 143 -3.13 -9.42 -9.06
CA ILE A 143 -1.86 -9.39 -8.32
C ILE A 143 -1.97 -10.20 -7.02
N GLN A 144 -3.07 -10.05 -6.27
CA GLN A 144 -3.28 -10.79 -5.02
C GLN A 144 -3.23 -12.30 -5.23
N THR A 145 -3.82 -12.80 -6.32
CA THR A 145 -3.92 -14.24 -6.63
C THR A 145 -2.76 -14.76 -7.46
N ALA A 146 -1.79 -13.91 -7.82
CA ALA A 146 -0.60 -14.33 -8.54
C ALA A 146 0.23 -15.32 -7.70
N ARG A 147 1.10 -16.07 -8.39
CA ARG A 147 1.95 -17.07 -7.75
C ARG A 147 2.78 -16.45 -6.64
N ALA A 148 2.74 -17.08 -5.48
CA ALA A 148 3.49 -16.66 -4.31
C ALA A 148 4.08 -17.86 -3.56
N GLN A 149 5.18 -17.62 -2.87
CA GLN A 149 5.78 -18.54 -1.91
C GLN A 149 5.60 -17.90 -0.51
N GLY A 150 4.70 -18.46 0.28
CA GLY A 150 4.21 -17.77 1.46
C GLY A 150 3.52 -16.46 1.05
N GLU A 151 3.96 -15.35 1.61
CA GLU A 151 3.47 -14.01 1.23
C GLU A 151 4.29 -13.34 0.11
N LEU A 152 5.41 -13.93 -0.32
CA LEU A 152 6.28 -13.36 -1.36
C LEU A 152 5.79 -13.71 -2.76
N LEU A 153 5.45 -12.71 -3.56
CA LEU A 153 5.14 -12.88 -4.98
C LEU A 153 6.38 -13.40 -5.73
N THR A 154 6.21 -14.50 -6.45
CA THR A 154 7.28 -15.19 -7.18
C THR A 154 6.87 -15.56 -8.61
N PRO A 155 7.31 -14.76 -9.61
CA PRO A 155 8.14 -13.55 -9.49
C PRO A 155 7.33 -12.34 -8.95
N PRO A 156 7.99 -11.32 -8.40
CA PRO A 156 7.33 -10.04 -8.09
C PRO A 156 6.73 -9.42 -9.35
N ILE A 157 5.64 -8.66 -9.19
CA ILE A 157 4.99 -7.95 -10.29
C ILE A 157 5.60 -6.56 -10.42
N GLU A 158 6.19 -6.27 -11.57
CA GLU A 158 6.83 -4.98 -11.83
C GLU A 158 5.83 -3.82 -11.76
N ILE A 159 6.25 -2.71 -11.14
CA ILE A 159 5.63 -1.40 -11.30
C ILE A 159 6.36 -0.72 -12.46
N ILE A 160 5.73 -0.68 -13.62
CA ILE A 160 6.30 -0.04 -14.82
C ILE A 160 6.48 1.45 -14.52
N GLU A 161 5.44 2.06 -13.99
CA GLU A 161 5.43 3.47 -13.62
C GLU A 161 4.28 3.77 -12.66
N ILE A 162 4.48 4.77 -11.79
CA ILE A 162 3.39 5.48 -11.13
C ILE A 162 3.50 6.94 -11.54
N ALA A 163 2.46 7.46 -12.19
CA ALA A 163 2.43 8.84 -12.67
C ALA A 163 1.09 9.50 -12.37
N ARG A 164 1.09 10.84 -12.25
CA ARG A 164 -0.15 11.61 -12.17
C ARG A 164 -0.90 11.51 -13.50
N THR A 165 -2.20 11.36 -13.44
CA THR A 165 -3.09 11.56 -14.58
C THR A 165 -3.52 13.03 -14.64
N ARG A 166 -3.62 13.56 -15.85
CA ARG A 166 -4.09 14.92 -16.12
C ARG A 166 -5.60 14.97 -16.05
#